data_9fec7613166bfcf042f1cd9b8f204352
#
_entry.id   9fec7613166bfcf042f1cd9b8f204352
#
_cell.length_a   1.000
_cell.length_b   1.000
_cell.length_c   1.000
_cell.angle_alpha   90.00
_cell.angle_beta   90.00
_cell.angle_gamma   90.00
#
_symmetry.space_group_name_H-M   'P 1'
#
loop_
_entity.id
_entity.type
_entity.pdbx_description
1 polymer ?
#
loop_
_entity_poly.entity_id
_entity_poly.type
_entity_poly.pdbx_seq_one_letter_code
_entity_poly.pdbx_strand_id
1 'polypeptide(L)'
;MNKNKGFTLIELLAVIVILAILMVVAVPKILNVIENSRKSAAESSIKLVKDAIRSQVTSESMMGTNFTSNDDGCYTFNFDNQASGNAKELQLKNKENITGTIKYCNENFTNNTLFFNGQDMKTIVCKRATKLHTEECAQTDSKLYCSGTGLTGKTITYGSLGTKEKLVSGDAFDCDVNGDGIYDSDTERFYYVSDYYNTSTKDFEDNTAVLIYYNNVSKGKPSNSKLVTYDASGKNFHGPRTAIEELPSTSEWRNVSLTSNVRSIIAQDGANSTTGGSLPVSFSYSGKAARLLTTQEINNACDIEAGHWMAGELDTCNYLMENTKYSNASIENYGYWLENAHSGDSDYVWGVNGYGRDVSGFTVSNARVFGVRPAIEVLKSNIEY
;
A
#
# COMPACT_ATOMS: atom_id res chain seq x y z
N MET A 1 -13.04 -4.28 -76.99
CA MET A 1 -12.50 -3.11 -76.23
C MET A 1 -13.20 -3.02 -74.94
N ASN A 2 -12.50 -3.38 -73.87
CA ASN A 2 -13.01 -3.18 -72.49
C ASN A 2 -12.92 -1.68 -72.14
N LYS A 3 -14.07 -1.04 -71.99
CA LYS A 3 -14.11 0.33 -71.42
C LYS A 3 -13.80 0.29 -69.95
N ASN A 4 -12.60 0.71 -69.56
CA ASN A 4 -12.29 1.00 -68.16
C ASN A 4 -13.21 2.12 -67.67
N LYS A 5 -14.13 1.80 -66.78
CA LYS A 5 -14.93 2.81 -66.06
C LYS A 5 -14.03 3.48 -65.03
N GLY A 6 -13.66 4.73 -65.24
CA GLY A 6 -12.98 5.54 -64.27
C GLY A 6 -13.93 5.91 -63.13
N PHE A 7 -13.39 6.06 -61.94
CA PHE A 7 -14.12 6.57 -60.78
C PHE A 7 -14.60 8.00 -61.01
N THR A 8 -15.82 8.28 -60.62
CA THR A 8 -16.35 9.65 -60.62
C THR A 8 -15.77 10.44 -59.47
N LEU A 9 -15.68 11.76 -59.64
CA LEU A 9 -15.16 12.67 -58.57
C LEU A 9 -15.98 12.58 -57.29
N ILE A 10 -17.28 12.31 -57.38
CA ILE A 10 -18.18 12.18 -56.24
C ILE A 10 -17.96 10.86 -55.47
N GLU A 11 -17.64 9.78 -56.20
CA GLU A 11 -17.29 8.50 -55.55
C GLU A 11 -15.97 8.62 -54.76
N LEU A 12 -14.99 9.32 -55.34
CA LEU A 12 -13.72 9.58 -54.65
C LEU A 12 -13.94 10.46 -53.40
N LEU A 13 -14.76 11.53 -53.54
CA LEU A 13 -15.09 12.41 -52.40
C LEU A 13 -15.79 11.64 -51.29
N ALA A 14 -16.76 10.78 -51.63
CA ALA A 14 -17.47 9.97 -50.63
C ALA A 14 -16.53 9.03 -49.88
N VAL A 15 -15.58 8.39 -50.54
CA VAL A 15 -14.58 7.52 -49.90
C VAL A 15 -13.68 8.30 -48.97
N ILE A 16 -13.22 9.49 -49.36
CA ILE A 16 -12.35 10.32 -48.50
C ILE A 16 -13.10 10.77 -47.23
N VAL A 17 -14.37 11.16 -47.37
CA VAL A 17 -15.19 11.57 -46.19
C VAL A 17 -15.41 10.39 -45.24
N ILE A 18 -15.72 9.21 -45.74
CA ILE A 18 -15.88 8.01 -44.93
C ILE A 18 -14.56 7.65 -44.20
N LEU A 19 -13.44 7.69 -44.93
CA LEU A 19 -12.12 7.42 -44.33
C LEU A 19 -11.77 8.46 -43.27
N ALA A 20 -12.07 9.74 -43.48
CA ALA A 20 -11.85 10.79 -42.48
C ALA A 20 -12.65 10.54 -41.20
N ILE A 21 -13.93 10.16 -41.29
CA ILE A 21 -14.78 9.84 -40.14
C ILE A 21 -14.25 8.61 -39.44
N LEU A 22 -13.87 7.56 -40.16
CA LEU A 22 -13.29 6.35 -39.56
C LEU A 22 -11.98 6.65 -38.80
N MET A 23 -11.11 7.49 -39.40
CA MET A 23 -9.85 7.89 -38.73
C MET A 23 -10.09 8.65 -37.45
N VAL A 24 -11.03 9.58 -37.40
CA VAL A 24 -11.33 10.37 -36.17
C VAL A 24 -11.80 9.47 -35.02
N VAL A 25 -12.53 8.39 -35.31
CA VAL A 25 -13.05 7.48 -34.27
C VAL A 25 -12.07 6.34 -33.94
N ALA A 26 -11.40 5.78 -34.96
CA ALA A 26 -10.55 4.60 -34.80
C ALA A 26 -9.17 4.93 -34.21
N VAL A 27 -8.55 6.05 -34.60
CA VAL A 27 -7.19 6.39 -34.21
C VAL A 27 -7.07 6.56 -32.68
N PRO A 28 -7.94 7.30 -31.96
CA PRO A 28 -7.84 7.42 -30.51
C PRO A 28 -7.97 6.07 -29.79
N LYS A 29 -8.87 5.19 -30.27
CA LYS A 29 -9.04 3.86 -29.66
C LYS A 29 -7.81 2.98 -29.86
N ILE A 30 -7.20 3.03 -31.04
CA ILE A 30 -5.98 2.26 -31.33
C ILE A 30 -4.80 2.77 -30.50
N LEU A 31 -4.65 4.07 -30.34
CA LEU A 31 -3.59 4.65 -29.51
C LEU A 31 -3.72 4.22 -28.06
N ASN A 32 -4.94 4.22 -27.50
CA ASN A 32 -5.20 3.75 -26.15
C ASN A 32 -4.86 2.25 -25.98
N VAL A 33 -5.19 1.42 -26.97
CA VAL A 33 -4.85 -0.01 -26.94
C VAL A 33 -3.33 -0.22 -26.99
N ILE A 34 -2.62 0.56 -27.82
CA ILE A 34 -1.16 0.48 -27.91
C ILE A 34 -0.52 0.94 -26.60
N GLU A 35 -1.00 2.02 -26.02
CA GLU A 35 -0.50 2.53 -24.74
C GLU A 35 -0.71 1.51 -23.62
N ASN A 36 -1.90 0.95 -23.49
CA ASN A 36 -2.21 -0.09 -22.51
C ASN A 36 -1.35 -1.34 -22.72
N SER A 37 -1.12 -1.75 -23.97
CA SER A 37 -0.23 -2.88 -24.28
C SER A 37 1.22 -2.61 -23.87
N ARG A 38 1.72 -1.39 -24.07
CA ARG A 38 3.07 -0.99 -23.63
C ARG A 38 3.18 -0.96 -22.10
N LYS A 39 2.17 -0.43 -21.39
CA LYS A 39 2.11 -0.45 -19.94
C LYS A 39 2.13 -1.90 -19.41
N SER A 40 1.28 -2.78 -19.92
CA SER A 40 1.26 -4.18 -19.50
C SER A 40 2.57 -4.91 -19.78
N ALA A 41 3.25 -4.59 -20.88
CA ALA A 41 4.57 -5.14 -21.17
C ALA A 41 5.63 -4.65 -20.18
N ALA A 42 5.60 -3.36 -19.79
CA ALA A 42 6.48 -2.79 -18.79
C ALA A 42 6.23 -3.40 -17.40
N GLU A 43 4.96 -3.53 -16.99
CA GLU A 43 4.56 -4.20 -15.74
C GLU A 43 5.03 -5.65 -15.68
N SER A 44 4.88 -6.41 -16.76
CA SER A 44 5.38 -7.79 -16.84
C SER A 44 6.89 -7.83 -16.75
N SER A 45 7.58 -6.88 -17.37
CA SER A 45 9.03 -6.80 -17.38
C SER A 45 9.60 -6.47 -15.98
N ILE A 46 8.95 -5.58 -15.21
CA ILE A 46 9.41 -5.27 -13.84
C ILE A 46 9.28 -6.48 -12.91
N LYS A 47 8.22 -7.29 -13.06
CA LYS A 47 8.07 -8.53 -12.29
C LYS A 47 9.23 -9.48 -12.58
N LEU A 48 9.57 -9.67 -13.84
CA LEU A 48 10.72 -10.49 -14.24
C LEU A 48 12.04 -9.98 -13.69
N VAL A 49 12.25 -8.65 -13.68
CA VAL A 49 13.46 -8.04 -13.10
C VAL A 49 13.53 -8.31 -11.60
N LYS A 50 12.44 -8.03 -10.88
CA LYS A 50 12.38 -8.25 -9.43
C LYS A 50 12.58 -9.73 -9.06
N ASP A 51 11.95 -10.64 -9.79
CA ASP A 51 12.09 -12.08 -9.54
C ASP A 51 13.52 -12.56 -9.84
N ALA A 52 14.14 -12.07 -10.92
CA ALA A 52 15.52 -12.39 -11.24
C ALA A 52 16.47 -11.89 -10.14
N ILE A 53 16.29 -10.66 -9.66
CA ILE A 53 17.10 -10.10 -8.57
C ILE A 53 16.93 -10.92 -7.29
N ARG A 54 15.70 -11.17 -6.84
CA ARG A 54 15.43 -11.98 -5.66
C ARG A 54 16.10 -13.35 -5.76
N SER A 55 15.79 -14.07 -6.83
CA SER A 55 16.27 -15.44 -7.01
C SER A 55 17.79 -15.50 -7.04
N GLN A 56 18.44 -14.59 -7.76
CA GLN A 56 19.90 -14.63 -7.93
C GLN A 56 20.63 -14.12 -6.69
N VAL A 57 20.17 -13.03 -6.05
CA VAL A 57 20.78 -12.58 -4.79
C VAL A 57 20.62 -13.61 -3.68
N THR A 58 19.46 -14.27 -3.58
CA THR A 58 19.25 -15.31 -2.58
C THR A 58 20.09 -16.57 -2.85
N SER A 59 20.17 -17.01 -4.11
CA SER A 59 20.98 -18.19 -4.47
C SER A 59 22.48 -17.94 -4.31
N GLU A 60 22.96 -16.74 -4.59
CA GLU A 60 24.37 -16.38 -4.47
C GLU A 60 24.80 -16.13 -3.02
N SER A 61 23.89 -15.73 -2.14
CA SER A 61 24.16 -15.67 -0.70
C SER A 61 24.53 -17.05 -0.12
N MET A 62 24.15 -18.13 -0.82
CA MET A 62 24.50 -19.51 -0.45
C MET A 62 25.77 -20.05 -1.11
N MET A 63 26.25 -19.45 -2.22
CA MET A 63 27.32 -20.01 -3.05
C MET A 63 28.57 -19.12 -3.21
N GLY A 64 28.57 -17.90 -2.65
CA GLY A 64 29.63 -16.92 -2.87
C GLY A 64 29.31 -15.98 -4.02
N THR A 65 29.45 -14.67 -3.79
CA THR A 65 28.75 -13.63 -4.52
C THR A 65 29.53 -13.01 -5.66
N ASN A 66 28.89 -12.90 -6.83
CA ASN A 66 29.22 -11.95 -7.87
C ASN A 66 28.57 -10.56 -7.65
N PHE A 67 27.56 -10.47 -6.74
CA PHE A 67 26.90 -9.20 -6.40
C PHE A 67 27.56 -8.52 -5.21
N THR A 68 27.71 -7.21 -5.32
CA THR A 68 28.23 -6.36 -4.24
C THR A 68 27.10 -5.61 -3.55
N SER A 69 27.03 -5.73 -2.23
CA SER A 69 26.16 -4.91 -1.40
C SER A 69 26.87 -3.63 -0.95
N ASN A 70 26.09 -2.59 -0.68
CA ASN A 70 26.56 -1.40 0.01
C ASN A 70 26.75 -1.67 1.51
N ASP A 71 27.33 -0.72 2.24
CA ASP A 71 27.55 -0.81 3.70
C ASP A 71 26.24 -1.07 4.48
N ASP A 72 25.09 -0.68 3.93
CA ASP A 72 23.75 -0.92 4.51
C ASP A 72 23.14 -2.29 4.15
N GLY A 73 23.90 -3.19 3.50
CA GLY A 73 23.39 -4.49 3.04
C GLY A 73 22.44 -4.44 1.84
N CYS A 74 22.43 -3.32 1.12
CA CYS A 74 21.60 -3.11 -0.07
C CYS A 74 22.35 -3.42 -1.36
N TYR A 75 21.67 -4.06 -2.31
CA TYR A 75 22.17 -4.30 -3.67
C TYR A 75 21.57 -3.26 -4.62
N THR A 76 22.42 -2.51 -5.31
CA THR A 76 21.98 -1.54 -6.31
C THR A 76 22.22 -2.08 -7.71
N PHE A 77 21.17 -2.10 -8.53
CA PHE A 77 21.21 -2.51 -9.94
C PHE A 77 20.96 -1.29 -10.81
N ASN A 78 22.01 -0.81 -11.48
CA ASN A 78 21.97 0.32 -12.41
C ASN A 78 21.98 -0.20 -13.85
N PHE A 79 20.82 -0.13 -14.52
CA PHE A 79 20.66 -0.59 -15.89
C PHE A 79 21.09 0.44 -16.94
N ASP A 80 21.38 1.69 -16.57
CA ASP A 80 21.97 2.67 -17.48
C ASP A 80 23.43 2.35 -17.76
N ASN A 81 24.10 1.63 -16.85
CA ASN A 81 25.45 1.13 -17.02
C ASN A 81 25.53 -0.38 -16.76
N GLN A 82 25.09 -1.16 -17.76
CA GLN A 82 25.05 -2.62 -17.68
C GLN A 82 26.42 -3.29 -17.90
N ALA A 83 27.44 -2.53 -18.22
CA ALA A 83 28.79 -3.05 -18.41
C ALA A 83 29.54 -3.28 -17.07
N SER A 84 28.99 -2.78 -15.96
CA SER A 84 29.62 -2.85 -14.63
C SER A 84 28.58 -3.03 -13.51
N GLY A 85 29.06 -3.39 -12.33
CA GLY A 85 28.26 -3.57 -11.11
C GLY A 85 27.24 -4.72 -11.20
N ASN A 86 26.28 -4.69 -10.27
CA ASN A 86 25.30 -5.78 -10.12
C ASN A 86 24.44 -6.02 -11.36
N ALA A 87 24.13 -4.98 -12.14
CA ALA A 87 23.34 -5.12 -13.36
C ALA A 87 24.07 -5.93 -14.44
N LYS A 88 25.41 -5.91 -14.45
CA LYS A 88 26.22 -6.74 -15.35
C LYS A 88 26.04 -8.23 -15.03
N GLU A 89 26.14 -8.59 -13.77
CA GLU A 89 26.13 -9.97 -13.30
C GLU A 89 24.72 -10.59 -13.34
N LEU A 90 23.67 -9.74 -13.34
CA LEU A 90 22.27 -10.21 -13.36
C LEU A 90 21.95 -10.98 -14.66
N GLN A 91 21.55 -12.24 -14.51
CA GLN A 91 21.12 -13.12 -15.61
C GLN A 91 19.65 -12.79 -15.95
N LEU A 92 19.45 -11.89 -16.91
CA LEU A 92 18.11 -11.46 -17.36
C LEU A 92 18.10 -11.32 -18.89
N LYS A 93 17.07 -11.87 -19.53
CA LYS A 93 16.86 -11.70 -20.99
C LYS A 93 16.36 -10.30 -21.30
N ASN A 94 16.81 -9.76 -22.41
CA ASN A 94 16.41 -8.41 -22.91
C ASN A 94 16.69 -7.26 -21.92
N LYS A 95 17.69 -7.42 -21.05
CA LYS A 95 18.05 -6.39 -20.09
C LYS A 95 18.56 -5.09 -20.76
N GLU A 96 19.00 -5.18 -22.02
CA GLU A 96 19.40 -4.05 -22.84
C GLU A 96 18.28 -3.05 -23.13
N ASN A 97 17.04 -3.49 -22.99
CA ASN A 97 15.84 -2.64 -23.14
C ASN A 97 15.43 -1.95 -21.84
N ILE A 98 16.15 -2.21 -20.76
CA ILE A 98 15.87 -1.65 -19.44
C ILE A 98 16.89 -0.53 -19.15
N THR A 99 16.40 0.58 -18.63
CA THR A 99 17.20 1.71 -18.13
C THR A 99 16.76 2.09 -16.73
N GLY A 100 17.57 2.89 -16.03
CA GLY A 100 17.27 3.33 -14.67
C GLY A 100 17.89 2.44 -13.58
N THR A 101 17.43 2.62 -12.36
CA THR A 101 18.03 1.99 -11.18
C THR A 101 16.98 1.40 -10.26
N ILE A 102 17.30 0.26 -9.65
CA ILE A 102 16.50 -0.36 -8.59
C ILE A 102 17.41 -0.81 -7.45
N LYS A 103 16.97 -0.63 -6.21
CA LYS A 103 17.66 -1.14 -5.02
C LYS A 103 16.90 -2.32 -4.42
N TYR A 104 17.64 -3.30 -3.95
CA TYR A 104 17.14 -4.45 -3.20
C TYR A 104 17.82 -4.51 -1.84
N CYS A 105 17.04 -4.29 -0.78
CA CYS A 105 17.52 -4.17 0.60
C CYS A 105 16.65 -5.05 1.50
N ASN A 106 17.26 -5.92 2.29
CA ASN A 106 16.54 -6.73 3.29
C ASN A 106 15.26 -7.37 2.73
N GLU A 107 15.41 -8.03 1.55
CA GLU A 107 14.32 -8.68 0.80
C GLU A 107 13.28 -7.75 0.18
N ASN A 108 13.46 -6.44 0.27
CA ASN A 108 12.56 -5.44 -0.27
C ASN A 108 13.18 -4.63 -1.42
N PHE A 109 12.32 -4.21 -2.35
CA PHE A 109 12.72 -3.31 -3.44
C PHE A 109 12.42 -1.87 -3.06
N THR A 110 13.44 -1.04 -3.15
CA THR A 110 13.35 0.39 -2.89
C THR A 110 13.90 1.17 -4.10
N ASN A 111 13.50 2.43 -4.23
CA ASN A 111 13.99 3.35 -5.24
C ASN A 111 13.95 2.79 -6.68
N ASN A 112 12.76 2.40 -7.13
CA ASN A 112 12.55 1.87 -8.48
C ASN A 112 12.34 3.02 -9.48
N THR A 113 13.32 3.26 -10.35
CA THR A 113 13.27 4.24 -11.45
C THR A 113 13.49 3.54 -12.81
N LEU A 114 12.99 2.32 -12.98
CA LEU A 114 13.21 1.53 -14.18
C LEU A 114 12.27 1.93 -15.32
N PHE A 115 12.80 1.85 -16.55
CA PHE A 115 12.06 2.00 -17.79
C PHE A 115 12.31 0.80 -18.70
N PHE A 116 11.29 0.34 -19.40
CA PHE A 116 11.39 -0.68 -20.42
C PHE A 116 11.03 -0.09 -21.79
N ASN A 117 11.97 -0.06 -22.72
CA ASN A 117 11.81 0.62 -24.01
C ASN A 117 11.30 2.08 -23.87
N GLY A 118 11.78 2.80 -22.85
CA GLY A 118 11.36 4.17 -22.54
C GLY A 118 10.00 4.30 -21.85
N GLN A 119 9.28 3.18 -21.65
CA GLN A 119 8.06 3.15 -20.86
C GLN A 119 8.41 2.95 -19.38
N ASP A 120 7.85 3.77 -18.51
CA ASP A 120 8.02 3.64 -17.06
C ASP A 120 7.58 2.25 -16.58
N MET A 121 8.48 1.55 -15.90
CA MET A 121 8.23 0.24 -15.31
C MET A 121 7.62 0.37 -13.92
N LYS A 122 6.67 1.26 -13.73
CA LYS A 122 5.89 1.31 -12.50
C LYS A 122 5.08 0.04 -12.37
N THR A 123 5.22 -0.62 -11.24
CA THR A 123 4.31 -1.70 -10.89
C THR A 123 3.07 -1.04 -10.30
N ILE A 124 1.94 -1.09 -11.01
CA ILE A 124 0.67 -0.75 -10.38
C ILE A 124 0.37 -1.85 -9.36
N VAL A 125 0.32 -1.46 -8.12
CA VAL A 125 0.01 -2.36 -7.00
C VAL A 125 -1.47 -2.31 -6.68
N CYS A 126 -2.07 -1.12 -6.71
CA CYS A 126 -3.47 -0.91 -6.37
C CYS A 126 -4.21 -0.18 -7.47
N LYS A 127 -5.44 -0.62 -7.76
CA LYS A 127 -6.39 0.05 -8.66
C LYS A 127 -7.59 0.52 -7.88
N ARG A 128 -8.07 1.73 -8.16
CA ARG A 128 -9.28 2.24 -7.50
C ARG A 128 -10.48 1.38 -7.86
N ALA A 129 -11.13 0.83 -6.85
CA ALA A 129 -12.30 -0.05 -6.99
C ALA A 129 -13.58 0.75 -7.28
N THR A 130 -13.74 1.91 -6.63
CA THR A 130 -14.89 2.80 -6.81
C THR A 130 -14.41 4.25 -6.75
N LYS A 131 -15.01 5.13 -7.58
CA LYS A 131 -14.88 6.57 -7.39
C LYS A 131 -15.77 6.97 -6.22
N LEU A 132 -15.24 6.85 -5.01
CA LEU A 132 -15.89 7.39 -3.83
C LEU A 132 -15.47 8.86 -3.69
N HIS A 133 -16.42 9.77 -3.64
CA HIS A 133 -16.31 11.14 -3.10
C HIS A 133 -15.64 12.24 -3.91
N THR A 134 -15.13 12.01 -5.13
CA THR A 134 -14.46 13.10 -5.88
C THR A 134 -15.39 14.22 -6.33
N GLU A 135 -16.69 13.95 -6.48
CA GLU A 135 -17.68 14.93 -6.92
C GLU A 135 -18.42 15.64 -5.78
N GLU A 136 -18.38 15.06 -4.57
CA GLU A 136 -19.12 15.53 -3.40
C GLU A 136 -18.27 16.26 -2.37
N CYS A 137 -16.96 16.38 -2.62
CA CYS A 137 -16.02 16.96 -1.68
C CYS A 137 -15.49 18.31 -2.14
N ALA A 138 -15.64 19.34 -1.30
CA ALA A 138 -15.04 20.64 -1.50
C ALA A 138 -13.69 20.76 -0.79
N GLN A 139 -12.72 21.38 -1.45
CA GLN A 139 -11.39 21.59 -0.88
C GLN A 139 -11.34 22.95 -0.16
N THR A 140 -10.85 22.95 1.08
CA THR A 140 -10.45 24.14 1.82
C THR A 140 -9.03 23.90 2.36
N ASP A 141 -8.07 24.69 1.92
CA ASP A 141 -6.64 24.53 2.26
C ASP A 141 -6.09 23.13 1.98
N SER A 142 -5.53 22.45 2.98
CA SER A 142 -5.04 21.09 2.88
C SER A 142 -6.10 20.03 3.24
N LYS A 143 -7.34 20.43 3.44
CA LYS A 143 -8.42 19.54 3.90
C LYS A 143 -9.54 19.44 2.86
N LEU A 144 -10.21 18.29 2.85
CA LEU A 144 -11.34 18.01 1.99
C LEU A 144 -12.60 17.88 2.84
N TYR A 145 -13.61 18.67 2.50
CA TYR A 145 -14.92 18.62 3.12
C TYR A 145 -15.89 17.86 2.23
N CYS A 146 -16.39 16.72 2.70
CA CYS A 146 -17.29 15.84 1.95
C CYS A 146 -18.70 15.87 2.49
N SER A 147 -19.69 15.91 1.60
CA SER A 147 -21.11 15.84 1.91
C SER A 147 -21.75 14.58 1.32
N GLY A 148 -22.76 14.04 1.99
CA GLY A 148 -23.56 12.93 1.46
C GLY A 148 -23.00 11.52 1.64
N THR A 149 -21.82 11.35 2.22
CA THR A 149 -21.05 10.10 2.24
C THR A 149 -20.91 9.45 3.62
N GLY A 150 -21.63 9.94 4.62
CA GLY A 150 -21.36 9.61 6.02
C GLY A 150 -20.22 10.45 6.65
N LEU A 151 -19.49 11.20 5.82
CA LEU A 151 -18.45 12.15 6.25
C LEU A 151 -18.97 13.60 6.32
N THR A 152 -20.29 13.80 6.25
CA THR A 152 -20.92 15.11 6.27
C THR A 152 -20.54 15.87 7.56
N GLY A 153 -20.05 17.09 7.40
CA GLY A 153 -19.62 17.94 8.52
C GLY A 153 -18.23 17.62 9.06
N LYS A 154 -17.51 16.65 8.49
CA LYS A 154 -16.11 16.36 8.84
C LYS A 154 -15.15 16.90 7.80
N THR A 155 -14.04 17.44 8.27
CA THR A 155 -12.91 17.82 7.44
C THR A 155 -11.91 16.69 7.48
N ILE A 156 -11.52 16.15 6.32
CA ILE A 156 -10.54 15.07 6.22
C ILE A 156 -9.29 15.56 5.51
N THR A 157 -8.15 15.16 6.03
CA THR A 157 -6.87 15.37 5.37
C THR A 157 -6.77 14.42 4.19
N TYR A 158 -6.23 14.85 3.08
CA TYR A 158 -6.06 14.03 1.90
C TYR A 158 -4.63 14.08 1.37
N GLY A 159 -4.19 12.96 0.79
CA GLY A 159 -2.97 12.90 0.02
C GLY A 159 -3.18 13.36 -1.41
N SER A 160 -2.12 13.84 -2.04
CA SER A 160 -2.13 14.20 -3.46
C SER A 160 -1.54 13.06 -4.29
N LEU A 161 -2.24 12.64 -5.34
CA LEU A 161 -1.70 11.68 -6.33
C LEU A 161 -0.94 12.36 -7.48
N GLY A 162 -0.56 13.60 -7.28
CA GLY A 162 0.38 14.31 -8.15
C GLY A 162 -0.22 15.17 -9.24
N THR A 163 -1.45 14.95 -9.75
CA THR A 163 -1.94 15.79 -10.85
C THR A 163 -3.39 16.25 -10.79
N LYS A 164 -4.36 15.42 -10.51
CA LYS A 164 -5.77 15.85 -10.55
C LYS A 164 -6.68 15.08 -9.61
N GLU A 165 -6.31 13.87 -9.21
CA GLU A 165 -7.16 13.05 -8.39
C GLU A 165 -6.64 13.01 -6.96
N LYS A 166 -7.56 12.97 -6.01
CA LYS A 166 -7.27 13.04 -4.59
C LYS A 166 -7.57 11.70 -3.96
N LEU A 167 -6.72 11.30 -3.02
CA LEU A 167 -7.00 10.21 -2.12
C LEU A 167 -7.81 10.73 -0.94
N VAL A 168 -8.92 10.10 -0.69
CA VAL A 168 -9.79 10.42 0.44
C VAL A 168 -9.84 9.21 1.36
N SER A 169 -9.74 9.44 2.67
CA SER A 169 -9.85 8.39 3.69
C SER A 169 -11.12 7.56 3.47
N GLY A 170 -10.96 6.24 3.33
CA GLY A 170 -12.04 5.31 3.00
C GLY A 170 -12.19 4.99 1.50
N ASP A 171 -11.45 5.64 0.61
CA ASP A 171 -11.41 5.24 -0.81
C ASP A 171 -10.98 3.78 -0.95
N ALA A 172 -11.75 3.01 -1.70
CA ALA A 172 -11.52 1.58 -1.88
C ALA A 172 -10.60 1.29 -3.06
N PHE A 173 -9.68 0.37 -2.85
CA PHE A 173 -8.73 -0.12 -3.84
C PHE A 173 -8.69 -1.65 -3.84
N ASP A 174 -8.50 -2.24 -5.00
CA ASP A 174 -8.14 -3.64 -5.16
C ASP A 174 -6.64 -3.69 -5.45
N CYS A 175 -5.88 -4.41 -4.60
CA CYS A 175 -4.42 -4.38 -4.62
C CYS A 175 -3.86 -5.78 -4.89
N ASP A 176 -3.15 -5.96 -6.00
CA ASP A 176 -2.41 -7.20 -6.33
C ASP A 176 -1.25 -7.39 -5.34
N VAL A 177 -1.56 -7.73 -4.10
CA VAL A 177 -0.54 -7.89 -3.04
C VAL A 177 0.25 -9.19 -3.18
N ASN A 178 -0.36 -10.22 -3.73
CA ASN A 178 0.26 -11.53 -3.94
C ASN A 178 1.14 -11.59 -5.21
N GLY A 179 1.01 -10.60 -6.11
CA GLY A 179 1.80 -10.46 -7.32
C GLY A 179 1.42 -11.42 -8.44
N ASP A 180 0.17 -11.89 -8.50
CA ASP A 180 -0.31 -12.77 -9.57
C ASP A 180 -0.85 -11.99 -10.79
N GLY A 181 -1.01 -10.68 -10.68
CA GLY A 181 -1.50 -9.78 -11.72
C GLY A 181 -3.01 -9.61 -11.72
N ILE A 182 -3.71 -10.21 -10.77
CA ILE A 182 -5.15 -10.11 -10.60
C ILE A 182 -5.42 -9.11 -9.46
N TYR A 183 -6.46 -8.31 -9.60
CA TYR A 183 -6.93 -7.36 -8.59
C TYR A 183 -8.27 -7.87 -8.09
N ASP A 184 -8.22 -8.75 -7.08
CA ASP A 184 -9.40 -9.46 -6.59
C ASP A 184 -10.14 -8.64 -5.55
N SER A 185 -11.36 -8.20 -5.89
CA SER A 185 -12.21 -7.41 -4.99
C SER A 185 -12.65 -8.15 -3.72
N ASP A 186 -12.67 -9.48 -3.74
CA ASP A 186 -13.17 -10.29 -2.63
C ASP A 186 -12.06 -10.62 -1.61
N THR A 187 -10.82 -10.70 -2.07
CA THR A 187 -9.68 -11.13 -1.25
C THR A 187 -8.53 -10.11 -1.16
N GLU A 188 -8.53 -9.07 -1.99
CA GLU A 188 -7.47 -8.06 -2.07
C GLU A 188 -8.00 -6.62 -1.96
N ARG A 189 -9.15 -6.43 -1.32
CA ARG A 189 -9.74 -5.13 -1.05
C ARG A 189 -9.03 -4.41 0.08
N PHE A 190 -8.66 -3.16 -0.17
CA PHE A 190 -8.05 -2.24 0.79
C PHE A 190 -8.77 -0.90 0.79
N TYR A 191 -8.58 -0.15 1.86
CA TYR A 191 -9.10 1.21 1.98
C TYR A 191 -7.96 2.16 2.32
N TYR A 192 -7.88 3.28 1.61
CA TYR A 192 -6.91 4.32 1.94
C TYR A 192 -7.20 4.90 3.32
N VAL A 193 -6.17 5.00 4.14
CA VAL A 193 -6.26 5.59 5.48
C VAL A 193 -5.68 7.00 5.46
N SER A 194 -4.39 7.11 5.23
CA SER A 194 -3.64 8.37 5.26
C SER A 194 -2.32 8.22 4.49
N ASP A 195 -1.52 9.26 4.48
CA ASP A 195 -0.11 9.16 4.13
C ASP A 195 0.65 8.42 5.22
N TYR A 196 1.83 7.89 4.87
CA TYR A 196 2.67 7.11 5.77
C TYR A 196 3.20 7.96 6.92
N TYR A 197 2.95 7.53 8.14
CA TYR A 197 3.55 8.14 9.33
C TYR A 197 4.85 7.46 9.73
N ASN A 198 5.96 8.20 9.61
CA ASN A 198 7.28 7.73 10.00
C ASN A 198 7.46 7.90 11.51
N THR A 199 7.49 6.80 12.25
CA THR A 199 7.61 6.81 13.71
C THR A 199 8.98 7.28 14.22
N SER A 200 10.01 7.30 13.37
CA SER A 200 11.35 7.77 13.73
C SER A 200 11.47 9.29 13.59
N THR A 201 10.97 9.86 12.51
CA THR A 201 10.93 11.32 12.29
C THR A 201 9.72 11.97 12.94
N LYS A 202 8.68 11.20 13.24
CA LYS A 202 7.37 11.63 13.76
C LYS A 202 6.65 12.58 12.82
N ASP A 203 6.72 12.32 11.54
CA ASP A 203 6.13 13.14 10.50
C ASP A 203 5.46 12.28 9.42
N PHE A 204 4.56 12.88 8.65
CA PHE A 204 3.93 12.25 7.50
C PHE A 204 4.78 12.41 6.24
N GLU A 205 4.91 11.33 5.47
CA GLU A 205 5.59 11.31 4.18
C GLU A 205 4.55 11.23 3.06
N ASP A 206 4.49 12.24 2.21
CA ASP A 206 3.44 12.45 1.20
C ASP A 206 3.56 11.59 -0.06
N ASN A 207 4.65 10.86 -0.23
CA ASN A 207 4.89 9.99 -1.39
C ASN A 207 4.33 8.57 -1.23
N THR A 208 3.98 8.17 -0.01
CA THR A 208 3.54 6.82 0.33
C THR A 208 2.16 6.84 0.96
N ALA A 209 1.25 6.08 0.37
CA ALA A 209 -0.09 5.85 0.88
C ALA A 209 -0.12 4.65 1.83
N VAL A 210 -0.87 4.77 2.93
CA VAL A 210 -1.19 3.67 3.83
C VAL A 210 -2.60 3.19 3.54
N LEU A 211 -2.73 1.91 3.21
CA LEU A 211 -4.02 1.27 2.93
C LEU A 211 -4.24 0.11 3.90
N ILE A 212 -5.43 0.06 4.50
CA ILE A 212 -5.81 -1.00 5.43
C ILE A 212 -6.59 -2.10 4.71
N TYR A 213 -6.27 -3.34 5.00
CA TYR A 213 -6.96 -4.50 4.46
C TYR A 213 -8.42 -4.53 4.92
N TYR A 214 -9.32 -5.08 4.09
CA TYR A 214 -10.75 -5.08 4.37
C TYR A 214 -11.16 -5.92 5.60
N ASN A 215 -10.30 -6.85 6.05
CA ASN A 215 -10.64 -7.82 7.09
C ASN A 215 -9.49 -8.04 8.08
N ASN A 216 -9.79 -8.57 9.27
CA ASN A 216 -8.80 -9.15 10.14
C ASN A 216 -8.19 -10.42 9.53
N VAL A 217 -7.00 -10.80 9.98
CA VAL A 217 -6.26 -11.95 9.46
C VAL A 217 -5.79 -12.91 10.56
N SER A 218 -5.53 -14.15 10.14
CA SER A 218 -4.73 -15.12 10.88
C SER A 218 -3.73 -15.74 9.94
N LYS A 219 -2.43 -15.62 10.25
CA LYS A 219 -1.34 -16.08 9.40
C LYS A 219 -1.52 -15.58 7.94
N GLY A 220 -1.74 -14.29 7.80
CA GLY A 220 -1.89 -13.62 6.51
C GLY A 220 -3.20 -13.88 5.75
N LYS A 221 -4.11 -14.71 6.27
CA LYS A 221 -5.39 -15.04 5.60
C LYS A 221 -6.57 -14.38 6.32
N PRO A 222 -7.63 -13.98 5.60
CA PRO A 222 -8.83 -13.41 6.22
C PRO A 222 -9.37 -14.32 7.33
N SER A 223 -9.62 -13.76 8.50
CA SER A 223 -10.10 -14.51 9.66
C SER A 223 -10.87 -13.62 10.64
N ASN A 224 -12.11 -14.01 10.95
CA ASN A 224 -12.94 -13.39 11.97
C ASN A 224 -13.02 -14.25 13.24
N SER A 225 -12.06 -15.15 13.47
CA SER A 225 -12.09 -16.05 14.61
C SER A 225 -10.79 -16.01 15.45
N LYS A 226 -9.74 -15.36 14.94
CA LYS A 226 -8.44 -15.31 15.60
C LYS A 226 -8.30 -14.02 16.42
N LEU A 227 -8.31 -14.18 17.73
CA LEU A 227 -7.95 -13.17 18.72
C LEU A 227 -6.58 -13.46 19.26
N VAL A 228 -5.75 -12.45 19.45
CA VAL A 228 -4.37 -12.59 19.93
C VAL A 228 -4.03 -11.50 20.93
N THR A 229 -3.04 -11.76 21.77
CA THR A 229 -2.39 -10.71 22.58
C THR A 229 -1.56 -9.80 21.67
N TYR A 230 -1.39 -8.57 22.10
CA TYR A 230 -0.43 -7.65 21.45
C TYR A 230 1.00 -8.17 21.65
N ASP A 231 1.38 -8.42 22.90
CA ASP A 231 2.63 -9.07 23.28
C ASP A 231 2.40 -10.02 24.47
N ALA A 232 2.77 -11.30 24.31
CA ALA A 232 2.60 -12.33 25.33
C ALA A 232 3.40 -12.07 26.60
N SER A 233 4.43 -11.25 26.56
CA SER A 233 5.20 -10.87 27.76
C SER A 233 4.47 -9.84 28.64
N GLY A 234 3.38 -9.26 28.16
CA GLY A 234 2.56 -8.32 28.89
C GLY A 234 3.13 -6.91 28.99
N LYS A 235 4.03 -6.51 28.06
CA LYS A 235 4.66 -5.18 28.07
C LYS A 235 4.60 -4.51 26.71
N ASN A 236 4.18 -3.24 26.69
CA ASN A 236 4.00 -2.48 25.45
C ASN A 236 5.32 -2.03 24.79
N PHE A 237 6.39 -1.91 25.57
CA PHE A 237 7.69 -1.47 25.07
C PHE A 237 8.47 -2.52 24.28
N HIS A 238 7.91 -3.70 24.09
CA HIS A 238 8.45 -4.72 23.18
C HIS A 238 7.87 -4.61 21.77
N GLY A 239 6.84 -3.78 21.58
CA GLY A 239 6.05 -3.75 20.35
C GLY A 239 5.07 -4.92 20.24
N PRO A 240 4.35 -5.03 19.12
CA PRO A 240 3.30 -6.02 18.91
C PRO A 240 3.82 -7.42 18.57
N ARG A 241 4.76 -7.95 19.35
CA ARG A 241 5.51 -9.18 19.00
C ARG A 241 4.64 -10.39 18.70
N THR A 242 3.56 -10.57 19.48
CA THR A 242 2.65 -11.70 19.24
C THR A 242 1.69 -11.40 18.11
N ALA A 243 1.19 -10.17 18.02
CA ALA A 243 0.26 -9.75 16.97
C ALA A 243 0.93 -9.78 15.58
N ILE A 244 2.21 -9.42 15.46
CA ILE A 244 2.98 -9.46 14.22
C ILE A 244 2.96 -10.85 13.59
N GLU A 245 2.94 -11.92 14.37
CA GLU A 245 2.97 -13.29 13.85
C GLU A 245 1.77 -13.61 12.95
N GLU A 246 0.64 -12.93 13.14
CA GLU A 246 -0.57 -13.14 12.34
C GLU A 246 -0.56 -12.36 11.02
N LEU A 247 0.34 -11.40 10.84
CA LEU A 247 0.46 -10.62 9.60
C LEU A 247 0.99 -11.46 8.43
N PRO A 248 0.60 -11.12 7.19
CA PRO A 248 1.12 -11.78 6.00
C PRO A 248 2.63 -11.61 5.86
N SER A 249 3.27 -12.67 5.42
CA SER A 249 4.71 -12.67 5.12
C SER A 249 5.02 -12.02 3.77
N THR A 250 6.28 -11.65 3.56
CA THR A 250 6.78 -11.16 2.26
C THR A 250 6.70 -12.21 1.15
N SER A 251 6.61 -13.50 1.49
CA SER A 251 6.39 -14.56 0.51
C SER A 251 4.93 -14.74 0.10
N GLU A 252 3.98 -14.37 0.97
CA GLU A 252 2.54 -14.39 0.69
C GLU A 252 2.11 -13.12 -0.07
N TRP A 253 2.49 -11.95 0.43
CA TRP A 253 2.21 -10.66 -0.20
C TRP A 253 3.50 -10.07 -0.79
N ARG A 254 3.98 -10.69 -1.87
CA ARG A 254 5.30 -10.40 -2.47
C ARG A 254 5.36 -9.13 -3.31
N ASN A 255 4.22 -8.52 -3.60
CA ASN A 255 4.15 -7.30 -4.42
C ASN A 255 4.08 -6.01 -3.60
N VAL A 256 4.08 -6.13 -2.28
CA VAL A 256 4.13 -5.00 -1.35
C VAL A 256 5.28 -5.18 -0.35
N SER A 257 5.79 -4.08 0.14
CA SER A 257 6.87 -4.06 1.13
C SER A 257 6.73 -2.84 2.02
N LEU A 258 7.20 -2.95 3.25
CA LEU A 258 7.24 -1.84 4.18
C LEU A 258 8.39 -0.89 3.85
N THR A 259 8.17 0.41 4.00
CA THR A 259 9.18 1.46 3.85
C THR A 259 10.32 1.25 4.86
N SER A 260 9.99 0.81 6.07
CA SER A 260 10.94 0.38 7.08
C SER A 260 10.40 -0.82 7.85
N ASN A 261 11.20 -1.87 7.93
CA ASN A 261 10.90 -3.03 8.77
C ASN A 261 11.13 -2.74 10.26
N VAL A 262 11.98 -1.77 10.59
CA VAL A 262 12.26 -1.36 11.97
C VAL A 262 11.46 -0.11 12.30
N ARG A 263 10.69 -0.18 13.36
CA ARG A 263 9.79 0.89 13.81
C ARG A 263 10.14 1.30 15.24
N SER A 264 10.09 2.60 15.50
CA SER A 264 10.18 3.12 16.88
C SER A 264 8.85 2.95 17.59
N ILE A 265 8.90 2.53 18.84
CA ILE A 265 7.71 2.50 19.68
C ILE A 265 7.39 3.93 20.13
N ILE A 266 6.22 4.39 19.76
CA ILE A 266 5.70 5.70 20.15
C ILE A 266 4.36 5.57 20.85
N ALA A 267 4.03 6.54 21.67
CA ALA A 267 2.72 6.67 22.29
C ALA A 267 1.73 7.38 21.34
N GLN A 268 0.47 7.42 21.75
CA GLN A 268 -0.61 8.06 21.01
C GLN A 268 -0.41 9.56 20.76
N ASP A 269 0.31 10.25 21.63
CA ASP A 269 0.67 11.67 21.52
C ASP A 269 1.99 11.91 20.77
N GLY A 270 2.57 10.86 20.18
CA GLY A 270 3.87 10.88 19.53
C GLY A 270 5.06 10.88 20.47
N ALA A 271 4.86 10.87 21.80
CA ALA A 271 5.95 10.70 22.75
C ALA A 271 6.57 9.29 22.64
N ASN A 272 7.86 9.15 22.96
CA ASN A 272 8.45 7.82 23.08
C ASN A 272 7.85 7.13 24.30
N SER A 273 7.35 5.90 24.15
CA SER A 273 6.88 5.13 25.28
C SER A 273 8.04 4.79 26.19
N THR A 274 8.00 5.25 27.43
CA THR A 274 9.13 5.16 28.35
C THR A 274 8.81 4.48 29.67
N THR A 275 7.58 4.05 29.86
CA THR A 275 7.17 3.50 31.16
C THR A 275 7.81 2.12 31.39
N GLY A 276 8.97 2.13 32.06
CA GLY A 276 9.66 0.93 32.50
C GLY A 276 10.59 0.25 31.50
N GLY A 277 10.81 0.80 30.30
CA GLY A 277 11.71 0.25 29.30
C GLY A 277 12.95 1.10 29.08
N SER A 278 14.06 0.48 28.67
CA SER A 278 15.24 1.19 28.17
C SER A 278 15.00 1.70 26.79
N LEU A 279 15.25 2.96 26.53
CA LEU A 279 15.14 3.60 25.21
C LEU A 279 16.48 3.58 24.45
N PRO A 280 16.44 3.68 23.12
CA PRO A 280 15.28 3.70 22.25
C PRO A 280 14.69 2.30 22.13
N VAL A 281 13.39 2.20 22.26
CA VAL A 281 12.71 0.92 22.05
C VAL A 281 12.23 0.87 20.62
N SER A 282 12.75 -0.08 19.87
CA SER A 282 12.32 -0.39 18.53
C SER A 282 11.91 -1.86 18.46
N PHE A 283 11.09 -2.16 17.47
CA PHE A 283 10.68 -3.52 17.12
C PHE A 283 10.73 -3.71 15.61
N SER A 284 10.58 -4.94 15.15
CA SER A 284 10.77 -5.25 13.75
C SER A 284 9.60 -6.04 13.17
N TYR A 285 9.17 -5.65 11.98
CA TYR A 285 8.29 -6.39 11.07
C TYR A 285 9.09 -7.27 10.08
N SER A 286 10.29 -7.69 10.43
CA SER A 286 11.12 -8.52 9.54
C SER A 286 10.35 -9.72 9.00
N GLY A 287 10.43 -9.95 7.69
CA GLY A 287 9.70 -11.01 6.98
C GLY A 287 8.20 -10.77 6.81
N LYS A 288 7.67 -9.60 7.20
CA LYS A 288 6.25 -9.24 7.02
C LYS A 288 6.09 -8.21 5.89
N ALA A 289 5.02 -8.38 5.13
CA ALA A 289 4.66 -7.48 4.02
C ALA A 289 3.71 -6.35 4.44
N ALA A 290 3.19 -6.42 5.66
CA ALA A 290 2.23 -5.48 6.21
C ALA A 290 2.53 -5.21 7.69
N ARG A 291 1.97 -4.15 8.23
CA ARG A 291 2.09 -3.72 9.62
C ARG A 291 0.74 -3.39 10.26
N LEU A 292 0.75 -3.01 11.50
CA LEU A 292 -0.41 -2.39 12.17
C LEU A 292 -0.46 -0.90 11.83
N LEU A 293 -1.65 -0.30 11.92
CA LEU A 293 -1.80 1.17 11.85
C LEU A 293 -1.26 1.83 13.11
N THR A 294 -0.88 3.10 12.96
CA THR A 294 -0.63 4.00 14.08
C THR A 294 -1.88 4.80 14.44
N THR A 295 -1.95 5.27 15.67
CA THR A 295 -3.02 6.21 16.10
C THR A 295 -2.94 7.52 15.34
N GLN A 296 -1.73 7.97 14.95
CA GLN A 296 -1.51 9.19 14.15
C GLN A 296 -2.17 9.08 12.78
N GLU A 297 -2.04 7.91 12.13
CA GLU A 297 -2.68 7.66 10.83
C GLU A 297 -4.20 7.67 10.94
N ILE A 298 -4.76 7.08 12.01
CA ILE A 298 -6.21 7.12 12.27
C ILE A 298 -6.70 8.53 12.56
N ASN A 299 -5.97 9.28 13.41
CA ASN A 299 -6.33 10.65 13.74
C ASN A 299 -6.34 11.53 12.49
N ASN A 300 -5.32 11.39 11.64
CA ASN A 300 -5.26 12.10 10.36
C ASN A 300 -6.40 11.70 9.41
N ALA A 301 -6.72 10.40 9.35
CA ALA A 301 -7.77 9.86 8.49
C ALA A 301 -9.17 10.33 8.87
N CYS A 302 -9.45 10.42 10.17
CA CYS A 302 -10.79 10.63 10.73
C CYS A 302 -10.99 12.02 11.34
N ASP A 303 -10.00 12.91 11.20
CA ASP A 303 -10.00 14.27 11.79
C ASP A 303 -10.27 14.25 13.31
N ILE A 304 -9.59 13.34 14.02
CA ILE A 304 -9.70 13.18 15.47
C ILE A 304 -8.52 13.87 16.14
N GLU A 305 -8.79 14.64 17.18
CA GLU A 305 -7.72 15.24 17.98
C GLU A 305 -7.02 14.19 18.84
N ALA A 306 -5.69 14.21 18.86
CA ALA A 306 -4.89 13.24 19.60
C ALA A 306 -5.23 13.25 21.10
N GLY A 307 -5.55 12.09 21.63
CA GLY A 307 -5.87 11.93 23.06
C GLY A 307 -7.34 12.15 23.43
N HIS A 308 -8.19 12.53 22.47
CA HIS A 308 -9.62 12.73 22.66
C HIS A 308 -10.42 11.60 22.00
N TRP A 309 -10.24 10.36 22.45
CA TRP A 309 -10.95 9.22 21.91
C TRP A 309 -12.16 8.86 22.75
N MET A 310 -13.33 9.24 22.27
CA MET A 310 -14.60 8.96 22.89
C MET A 310 -15.42 8.01 22.04
N ALA A 311 -16.40 7.34 22.64
CA ALA A 311 -17.31 6.45 21.92
C ALA A 311 -18.00 7.16 20.75
N GLY A 312 -17.96 6.56 19.56
CA GLY A 312 -18.58 7.09 18.35
C GLY A 312 -17.68 8.01 17.49
N GLU A 313 -16.44 8.30 17.89
CA GLU A 313 -15.55 9.19 17.10
C GLU A 313 -15.15 8.61 15.74
N LEU A 314 -15.16 7.27 15.61
CA LEU A 314 -14.91 6.62 14.32
C LEU A 314 -16.16 6.51 13.44
N ASP A 315 -17.28 7.15 13.80
CA ASP A 315 -18.53 7.07 13.02
C ASP A 315 -18.37 7.58 11.57
N THR A 316 -17.43 8.48 11.34
CA THR A 316 -17.10 9.00 10.02
C THR A 316 -16.10 8.14 9.26
N CYS A 317 -15.49 7.17 9.91
CA CYS A 317 -14.50 6.25 9.36
C CYS A 317 -14.99 4.79 9.47
N ASN A 318 -16.21 4.50 9.06
CA ASN A 318 -16.82 3.18 9.20
C ASN A 318 -15.98 2.05 8.61
N TYR A 319 -15.24 2.31 7.53
CA TYR A 319 -14.37 1.34 6.89
C TYR A 319 -13.29 0.78 7.83
N LEU A 320 -12.89 1.54 8.88
CA LEU A 320 -11.95 1.07 9.90
C LEU A 320 -12.56 0.01 10.83
N MET A 321 -13.89 -0.09 10.89
CA MET A 321 -14.58 -1.00 11.77
C MET A 321 -15.28 -2.14 11.02
N GLU A 322 -15.45 -2.02 9.71
CA GLU A 322 -16.05 -3.06 8.89
C GLU A 322 -15.24 -4.37 8.97
N ASN A 323 -15.94 -5.50 8.94
CA ASN A 323 -15.37 -6.84 8.96
C ASN A 323 -14.41 -7.14 10.14
N THR A 324 -14.54 -6.43 11.25
CA THR A 324 -13.71 -6.67 12.44
C THR A 324 -14.38 -7.55 13.49
N LYS A 325 -15.67 -7.85 13.32
CA LYS A 325 -16.46 -8.66 14.26
C LYS A 325 -16.07 -10.13 14.17
N TYR A 326 -15.84 -10.75 15.31
CA TYR A 326 -15.47 -12.17 15.40
C TYR A 326 -16.71 -13.02 15.63
N SER A 327 -16.89 -14.10 14.84
CA SER A 327 -18.06 -14.97 14.88
C SER A 327 -18.26 -15.69 16.23
N ASN A 328 -17.17 -15.93 16.97
CA ASN A 328 -17.17 -16.66 18.26
C ASN A 328 -17.00 -15.73 19.47
N ALA A 329 -16.96 -14.43 19.27
CA ALA A 329 -16.81 -13.46 20.34
C ALA A 329 -18.18 -12.95 20.80
N SER A 330 -18.30 -12.60 22.08
CA SER A 330 -19.40 -11.74 22.53
C SER A 330 -19.36 -10.44 21.71
N ILE A 331 -20.49 -9.77 21.62
CA ILE A 331 -20.64 -8.54 20.81
C ILE A 331 -19.56 -7.49 21.11
N GLU A 332 -19.01 -7.52 22.33
CA GLU A 332 -18.03 -6.56 22.83
C GLU A 332 -16.60 -6.82 22.32
N ASN A 333 -16.32 -8.02 21.78
CA ASN A 333 -14.97 -8.44 21.43
C ASN A 333 -14.78 -8.40 19.91
N TYR A 334 -14.62 -7.23 19.32
CA TYR A 334 -14.22 -7.08 17.95
C TYR A 334 -13.44 -5.78 17.72
N GLY A 335 -12.47 -5.86 16.84
CA GLY A 335 -11.52 -4.80 16.57
C GLY A 335 -10.13 -5.35 16.24
N TYR A 336 -9.12 -4.52 16.34
CA TYR A 336 -7.74 -4.90 16.05
C TYR A 336 -6.74 -4.01 16.78
N TRP A 337 -5.54 -4.55 17.02
CA TRP A 337 -4.45 -3.83 17.64
C TRP A 337 -3.88 -2.74 16.74
N LEU A 338 -3.48 -1.64 17.35
CA LEU A 338 -2.67 -0.59 16.74
C LEU A 338 -1.20 -0.73 17.17
N GLU A 339 -0.31 0.01 16.51
CA GLU A 339 1.13 -0.05 16.78
C GLU A 339 1.53 0.65 18.06
N ASN A 340 0.76 1.68 18.46
CA ASN A 340 1.13 2.58 19.54
C ASN A 340 1.00 1.97 20.93
N ALA A 341 2.01 2.25 21.75
CA ALA A 341 1.98 1.99 23.18
C ALA A 341 1.16 3.07 23.92
N HIS A 342 0.75 2.77 25.14
CA HIS A 342 0.19 3.77 26.05
C HIS A 342 1.33 4.50 26.79
N SER A 343 1.30 5.84 26.81
CA SER A 343 2.39 6.64 27.39
C SER A 343 2.55 6.52 28.90
N GLY A 344 1.47 6.34 29.61
CA GLY A 344 1.42 6.34 31.08
C GLY A 344 1.44 4.95 31.73
N ASP A 345 1.30 3.87 30.94
CA ASP A 345 1.17 2.51 31.46
C ASP A 345 1.81 1.48 30.52
N SER A 346 2.80 0.74 31.03
CA SER A 346 3.51 -0.27 30.23
C SER A 346 2.68 -1.52 29.92
N ASP A 347 1.57 -1.70 30.57
CA ASP A 347 0.67 -2.85 30.41
C ASP A 347 -0.49 -2.56 29.43
N TYR A 348 -0.56 -1.33 28.88
CA TYR A 348 -1.60 -0.90 27.97
C TYR A 348 -1.07 -0.52 26.58
N VAL A 349 -1.88 -0.81 25.58
CA VAL A 349 -1.71 -0.45 24.18
C VAL A 349 -3.03 -0.02 23.58
N TRP A 350 -2.97 0.62 22.43
CA TRP A 350 -4.15 1.11 21.71
C TRP A 350 -4.67 0.10 20.73
N GLY A 351 -5.99 0.10 20.54
CA GLY A 351 -6.68 -0.71 19.54
C GLY A 351 -7.92 0.01 19.01
N VAL A 352 -8.33 -0.34 17.79
CA VAL A 352 -9.64 0.05 17.27
C VAL A 352 -10.70 -0.85 17.89
N ASN A 353 -11.63 -0.24 18.59
CA ASN A 353 -12.73 -0.92 19.25
C ASN A 353 -14.01 -0.78 18.41
N GLY A 354 -14.38 -1.83 17.72
CA GLY A 354 -15.57 -1.83 16.84
C GLY A 354 -16.88 -1.73 17.60
N TYR A 355 -16.94 -2.12 18.86
CA TYR A 355 -18.13 -1.97 19.71
C TYR A 355 -18.34 -0.54 20.16
N GLY A 356 -17.29 0.07 20.74
CA GLY A 356 -17.32 1.48 21.18
C GLY A 356 -17.25 2.47 20.03
N ARG A 357 -16.86 2.00 18.82
CA ARG A 357 -16.61 2.82 17.64
C ARG A 357 -15.60 3.93 17.93
N ASP A 358 -14.53 3.54 18.61
CA ASP A 358 -13.49 4.42 19.13
C ASP A 358 -12.11 3.76 19.04
N VAL A 359 -11.10 4.55 19.41
CA VAL A 359 -9.75 4.05 19.69
C VAL A 359 -9.58 4.00 21.19
N SER A 360 -9.39 2.81 21.75
CA SER A 360 -9.34 2.58 23.19
C SER A 360 -8.07 1.88 23.64
N GLY A 361 -7.69 2.09 24.91
CA GLY A 361 -6.56 1.44 25.57
C GLY A 361 -6.96 0.09 26.17
N PHE A 362 -6.17 -0.95 25.88
CA PHE A 362 -6.40 -2.30 26.38
C PHE A 362 -5.13 -2.93 26.90
N THR A 363 -5.28 -3.86 27.85
CA THR A 363 -4.12 -4.58 28.39
C THR A 363 -3.42 -5.42 27.31
N VAL A 364 -2.11 -5.29 27.25
CA VAL A 364 -1.21 -5.93 26.29
C VAL A 364 -1.39 -7.45 26.21
N SER A 365 -1.62 -8.09 27.36
CA SER A 365 -1.77 -9.55 27.52
C SER A 365 -3.20 -10.06 27.27
N ASN A 366 -4.14 -9.19 26.93
CA ASN A 366 -5.52 -9.59 26.72
C ASN A 366 -5.68 -10.32 25.38
N ALA A 367 -5.77 -11.64 25.39
CA ALA A 367 -5.91 -12.49 24.21
C ALA A 367 -7.37 -12.64 23.73
N ARG A 368 -8.33 -11.91 24.32
CA ARG A 368 -9.75 -12.15 24.08
C ARG A 368 -10.47 -10.94 23.48
N VAL A 369 -9.74 -9.90 23.10
CA VAL A 369 -10.36 -8.62 22.69
C VAL A 369 -10.18 -8.35 21.22
N PHE A 370 -8.97 -8.43 20.69
CA PHE A 370 -8.65 -7.97 19.35
C PHE A 370 -7.92 -8.98 18.49
N GLY A 371 -8.07 -8.80 17.20
CA GLY A 371 -7.30 -9.47 16.18
C GLY A 371 -6.24 -8.57 15.57
N VAL A 372 -5.86 -8.90 14.36
CA VAL A 372 -4.86 -8.21 13.58
C VAL A 372 -5.44 -7.84 12.23
N ARG A 373 -5.34 -6.57 11.86
CA ARG A 373 -5.77 -6.06 10.56
C ARG A 373 -4.58 -5.45 9.83
N PRO A 374 -4.14 -6.03 8.71
CA PRO A 374 -2.94 -5.57 8.02
C PRO A 374 -3.12 -4.20 7.37
N ALA A 375 -2.10 -3.35 7.49
CA ALA A 375 -1.94 -2.15 6.67
C ALA A 375 -0.71 -2.30 5.78
N ILE A 376 -0.85 -1.97 4.50
CA ILE A 376 0.23 -1.95 3.51
C ILE A 376 0.66 -0.52 3.23
N GLU A 377 1.89 -0.39 2.76
CA GLU A 377 2.47 0.87 2.31
C GLU A 377 2.68 0.80 0.80
N VAL A 378 2.12 1.75 0.07
CA VAL A 378 2.19 1.77 -1.39
C VAL A 378 2.63 3.14 -1.85
N LEU A 379 3.68 3.19 -2.67
CA LEU A 379 4.04 4.45 -3.33
C LEU A 379 2.84 4.96 -4.12
N LYS A 380 2.47 6.22 -3.96
CA LYS A 380 1.34 6.81 -4.68
C LYS A 380 1.49 6.72 -6.19
N SER A 381 2.72 6.67 -6.68
CA SER A 381 3.02 6.42 -8.09
C SER A 381 2.63 5.02 -8.59
N ASN A 382 2.41 4.07 -7.68
CA ASN A 382 2.03 2.69 -7.97
C ASN A 382 0.52 2.44 -7.78
N ILE A 383 -0.26 3.50 -7.62
CA ILE A 383 -1.72 3.48 -7.52
C ILE A 383 -2.31 3.99 -8.82
N GLU A 384 -3.22 3.23 -9.41
CA GLU A 384 -4.03 3.61 -10.57
C GLU A 384 -5.44 4.02 -10.09
N TYR A 385 -5.94 5.18 -10.58
CA TYR A 385 -7.22 5.78 -10.20
C TYR A 385 -8.00 6.34 -11.38
#